data_26ed82c25125086a3987084452d8ea0f
#
_entry.id   26ed82c25125086a3987084452d8ea0f
#
_cell.length_a   1.000
_cell.length_b   1.000
_cell.length_c   1.000
_cell.angle_alpha   90.00
_cell.angle_beta   90.00
_cell.angle_gamma   90.00
#
_symmetry.space_group_name_H-M   'P 1'
#
loop_
_entity.id
_entity.type
_entity.pdbx_description
1 polymer ?
#
loop_
_entity_poly.entity_id
_entity_poly.type
_entity_poly.pdbx_seq_one_letter_code
_entity_poly.pdbx_strand_id
1 'polypeptide(L)'
;MSLRTVFSAALLGLCLSLSFAYAAEPPSTASVQHSLDKIAERKLPEADQKALQQVLEQTLGFLASREDYDKRLAALKQQLTDAPRQTSENQRELVKLKDSKTLPVAQRYAAMNVPQLEQLLSERTTQQGELQKALSEANSLIINSQTRPERAQAEISNSQARTQQINNSLKSGKDNGKALNADQRNQLNAELASLNALTLLRRQELAGNSLLQDLGSARHDLLIERAARLEQEIQDLQTLINDKRLAQSQEAVTQ
;
A
#
# COMPACT_ATOMS: atom_id res chain seq x y z
N MET A 1 45.92 -7.49 -47.67
CA MET A 1 46.49 -8.13 -46.47
C MET A 1 45.69 -7.63 -45.26
N SER A 2 44.85 -8.45 -44.76
CA SER A 2 43.89 -8.16 -43.71
C SER A 2 44.42 -8.53 -42.36
N LEU A 3 44.49 -7.61 -41.41
CA LEU A 3 44.85 -7.88 -40.02
C LEU A 3 43.53 -7.82 -39.18
N ARG A 4 43.03 -8.98 -38.83
CA ARG A 4 41.95 -9.17 -37.89
C ARG A 4 42.51 -9.10 -36.47
N THR A 5 42.22 -8.04 -35.74
CA THR A 5 42.42 -7.96 -34.30
C THR A 5 41.25 -8.55 -33.57
N VAL A 6 41.46 -9.70 -32.95
CA VAL A 6 40.55 -10.37 -32.04
C VAL A 6 40.60 -9.66 -30.69
N PHE A 7 39.52 -8.98 -30.31
CA PHE A 7 39.34 -8.46 -28.96
C PHE A 7 38.75 -9.57 -28.09
N SER A 8 39.59 -10.20 -27.28
CA SER A 8 39.18 -11.08 -26.20
C SER A 8 38.64 -10.25 -25.05
N ALA A 9 37.33 -10.21 -24.91
CA ALA A 9 36.65 -9.68 -23.72
C ALA A 9 36.79 -10.68 -22.57
N ALA A 10 37.70 -10.40 -21.64
CA ALA A 10 37.81 -11.12 -20.38
C ALA A 10 36.62 -10.68 -19.48
N LEU A 11 35.60 -11.55 -19.39
CA LEU A 11 34.48 -11.43 -18.47
C LEU A 11 34.99 -11.79 -17.07
N LEU A 12 35.40 -10.79 -16.29
CA LEU A 12 35.68 -10.94 -14.87
C LEU A 12 34.35 -11.15 -14.14
N GLY A 13 33.99 -12.41 -13.97
CA GLY A 13 32.92 -12.83 -13.09
C GLY A 13 33.24 -12.53 -11.65
N LEU A 14 32.78 -11.38 -11.14
CA LEU A 14 32.79 -11.07 -9.72
C LEU A 14 31.75 -11.93 -9.02
N CYS A 15 32.14 -13.14 -8.63
CA CYS A 15 31.37 -13.95 -7.68
C CYS A 15 31.37 -13.24 -6.33
N LEU A 16 30.37 -12.36 -6.13
CA LEU A 16 29.95 -11.95 -4.80
C LEU A 16 29.41 -13.21 -4.10
N SER A 17 30.31 -13.93 -3.42
CA SER A 17 29.94 -14.92 -2.42
C SER A 17 29.21 -14.17 -1.29
N LEU A 18 27.89 -14.04 -1.43
CA LEU A 18 27.00 -13.73 -0.34
C LEU A 18 27.15 -14.87 0.68
N SER A 19 28.02 -14.65 1.65
CA SER A 19 28.03 -15.45 2.87
C SER A 19 26.69 -15.24 3.54
N PHE A 20 25.70 -16.05 3.18
CA PHE A 20 24.50 -16.22 4.00
C PHE A 20 25.01 -16.76 5.34
N ALA A 21 25.25 -15.87 6.29
CA ALA A 21 25.31 -16.29 7.67
C ALA A 21 24.00 -17.05 7.91
N TYR A 22 24.12 -18.33 8.25
CA TYR A 22 22.98 -19.18 8.62
C TYR A 22 22.32 -18.54 9.85
N ALA A 23 21.42 -17.62 9.62
CA ALA A 23 20.47 -17.21 10.64
C ALA A 23 19.64 -18.46 10.94
N ALA A 24 19.70 -18.93 12.19
CA ALA A 24 18.85 -20.03 12.59
C ALA A 24 17.39 -19.68 12.26
N GLU A 25 16.66 -20.66 11.77
CA GLU A 25 15.25 -20.46 11.41
C GLU A 25 14.49 -19.90 12.64
N PRO A 26 13.67 -18.85 12.49
CA PRO A 26 12.91 -18.31 13.61
C PRO A 26 11.95 -19.37 14.15
N PRO A 27 11.64 -19.36 15.45
CA PRO A 27 10.71 -20.31 16.03
C PRO A 27 9.33 -20.18 15.39
N SER A 28 8.54 -21.25 15.38
CA SER A 28 7.16 -21.16 14.94
C SER A 28 6.28 -20.48 16.00
N THR A 29 5.25 -19.75 15.57
CA THR A 29 4.26 -19.12 16.48
C THR A 29 3.65 -20.15 17.42
N ALA A 30 3.32 -21.34 16.92
CA ALA A 30 2.76 -22.42 17.72
C ALA A 30 3.71 -22.92 18.83
N SER A 31 5.02 -23.03 18.55
CA SER A 31 6.00 -23.45 19.54
C SER A 31 6.21 -22.42 20.65
N VAL A 32 6.19 -21.12 20.29
CA VAL A 32 6.31 -20.03 21.26
C VAL A 32 5.06 -19.93 22.11
N GLN A 33 3.88 -20.03 21.51
CA GLN A 33 2.61 -20.03 22.22
C GLN A 33 2.53 -21.21 23.20
N HIS A 34 2.91 -22.40 22.78
CA HIS A 34 2.97 -23.57 23.67
C HIS A 34 3.93 -23.35 24.86
N SER A 35 5.06 -22.69 24.63
CA SER A 35 6.01 -22.33 25.70
C SER A 35 5.43 -21.32 26.67
N LEU A 36 4.63 -20.38 26.17
CA LEU A 36 3.93 -19.38 26.98
C LEU A 36 2.83 -20.02 27.84
N ASP A 37 2.01 -20.91 27.28
CA ASP A 37 0.94 -21.61 27.96
C ASP A 37 1.47 -22.49 29.08
N LYS A 38 2.68 -23.03 28.93
CA LYS A 38 3.35 -23.91 29.90
C LYS A 38 4.35 -23.19 30.81
N ILE A 39 4.34 -21.87 30.86
CA ILE A 39 5.32 -21.12 31.65
C ILE A 39 5.29 -21.44 33.13
N ALA A 40 4.09 -21.66 33.68
CA ALA A 40 3.89 -22.05 35.10
C ALA A 40 4.49 -23.42 35.44
N GLU A 41 4.54 -24.34 34.47
CA GLU A 41 5.11 -25.68 34.64
C GLU A 41 6.63 -25.67 34.85
N ARG A 42 7.31 -24.57 34.42
CA ARG A 42 8.77 -24.42 34.52
C ARG A 42 9.24 -24.17 35.98
N LYS A 43 8.31 -23.92 36.94
CA LYS A 43 8.58 -23.73 38.36
C LYS A 43 9.69 -22.72 38.67
N LEU A 44 9.74 -21.63 37.89
CA LEU A 44 10.70 -20.54 38.04
C LEU A 44 10.27 -19.60 39.18
N PRO A 45 11.21 -18.86 39.81
CA PRO A 45 10.89 -17.72 40.65
C PRO A 45 9.97 -16.73 39.94
N GLU A 46 9.11 -16.04 40.67
CA GLU A 46 8.11 -15.12 40.05
C GLU A 46 8.72 -14.07 39.14
N ALA A 47 9.88 -13.50 39.52
CA ALA A 47 10.60 -12.53 38.72
C ALA A 47 11.10 -13.12 37.40
N ASP A 48 11.65 -14.33 37.42
CA ASP A 48 12.14 -15.03 36.24
C ASP A 48 10.98 -15.47 35.31
N GLN A 49 9.86 -15.87 35.92
CA GLN A 49 8.65 -16.22 35.18
C GLN A 49 8.10 -15.01 34.40
N LYS A 50 8.02 -13.82 35.03
CA LYS A 50 7.62 -12.57 34.36
C LYS A 50 8.58 -12.18 33.27
N ALA A 51 9.90 -12.30 33.52
CA ALA A 51 10.91 -12.00 32.50
C ALA A 51 10.80 -12.94 31.28
N LEU A 52 10.58 -14.25 31.53
CA LEU A 52 10.39 -15.21 30.46
C LEU A 52 9.09 -14.95 29.68
N GLN A 53 8.00 -14.62 30.38
CA GLN A 53 6.74 -14.25 29.74
C GLN A 53 6.93 -13.08 28.78
N GLN A 54 7.62 -12.01 29.19
CA GLN A 54 7.91 -10.87 28.32
C GLN A 54 8.73 -11.26 27.08
N VAL A 55 9.74 -12.13 27.22
CA VAL A 55 10.53 -12.64 26.11
C VAL A 55 9.65 -13.39 25.10
N LEU A 56 8.77 -14.27 25.57
CA LEU A 56 7.88 -15.06 24.71
C LEU A 56 6.82 -14.19 24.02
N GLU A 57 6.21 -13.25 24.76
CA GLU A 57 5.24 -12.30 24.20
C GLU A 57 5.87 -11.40 23.13
N GLN A 58 7.08 -10.88 23.38
CA GLN A 58 7.83 -10.11 22.39
C GLN A 58 8.20 -10.95 21.15
N THR A 59 8.56 -12.23 21.36
CA THR A 59 8.81 -13.15 20.25
C THR A 59 7.58 -13.32 19.36
N LEU A 60 6.40 -13.51 19.96
CA LEU A 60 5.13 -13.57 19.23
C LEU A 60 4.85 -12.26 18.48
N GLY A 61 5.14 -11.12 19.10
CA GLY A 61 5.01 -9.81 18.46
C GLY A 61 5.90 -9.66 17.21
N PHE A 62 7.14 -10.12 17.25
CA PHE A 62 8.04 -10.12 16.08
C PHE A 62 7.57 -11.06 14.98
N LEU A 63 7.07 -12.25 15.34
CA LEU A 63 6.53 -13.20 14.36
C LEU A 63 5.27 -12.65 13.67
N ALA A 64 4.38 -12.02 14.43
CA ALA A 64 3.19 -11.35 13.89
C ALA A 64 3.57 -10.17 12.97
N SER A 65 4.56 -9.36 13.37
CA SER A 65 5.06 -8.25 12.55
C SER A 65 5.66 -8.75 11.23
N ARG A 66 6.44 -9.84 11.27
CA ARG A 66 6.96 -10.48 10.06
C ARG A 66 5.83 -10.87 9.10
N GLU A 67 4.81 -11.55 9.62
CA GLU A 67 3.67 -11.99 8.81
C GLU A 67 2.93 -10.80 8.17
N ASP A 68 2.74 -9.70 8.91
CA ASP A 68 2.16 -8.46 8.38
C ASP A 68 3.01 -7.87 7.25
N TYR A 69 4.33 -7.78 7.46
CA TYR A 69 5.24 -7.27 6.42
C TYR A 69 5.24 -8.14 5.17
N ASP A 70 5.22 -9.46 5.30
CA ASP A 70 5.17 -10.40 4.19
C ASP A 70 3.85 -10.24 3.40
N LYS A 71 2.70 -10.11 4.09
CA LYS A 71 1.39 -9.84 3.46
C LYS A 71 1.39 -8.51 2.71
N ARG A 72 1.91 -7.46 3.33
CA ARG A 72 2.00 -6.13 2.71
C ARG A 72 2.94 -6.12 1.50
N LEU A 73 4.05 -6.84 1.58
CA LEU A 73 4.97 -7.01 0.45
C LEU A 73 4.30 -7.72 -0.72
N ALA A 74 3.53 -8.77 -0.46
CA ALA A 74 2.78 -9.49 -1.50
C ALA A 74 1.74 -8.59 -2.16
N ALA A 75 0.95 -7.85 -1.39
CA ALA A 75 -0.04 -6.90 -1.88
C ALA A 75 0.62 -5.78 -2.72
N LEU A 76 1.75 -5.23 -2.24
CA LEU A 76 2.50 -4.21 -2.97
C LEU A 76 3.02 -4.72 -4.31
N LYS A 77 3.59 -5.93 -4.36
CA LYS A 77 4.06 -6.54 -5.62
C LYS A 77 2.93 -6.67 -6.63
N GLN A 78 1.75 -7.11 -6.20
CA GLN A 78 0.57 -7.18 -7.06
C GLN A 78 0.18 -5.80 -7.58
N GLN A 79 0.11 -4.80 -6.69
CA GLN A 79 -0.21 -3.42 -7.07
C GLN A 79 0.79 -2.86 -8.09
N LEU A 80 2.09 -3.10 -7.90
CA LEU A 80 3.13 -2.66 -8.83
C LEU A 80 3.07 -3.36 -10.18
N THR A 81 2.66 -4.62 -10.21
CA THR A 81 2.44 -5.37 -11.46
C THR A 81 1.29 -4.76 -12.27
N ASP A 82 0.22 -4.36 -11.59
CA ASP A 82 -0.98 -3.79 -12.24
C ASP A 82 -0.84 -2.30 -12.57
N ALA A 83 0.03 -1.56 -11.87
CA ALA A 83 0.15 -0.11 -11.98
C ALA A 83 0.37 0.42 -13.41
N PRO A 84 1.28 -0.12 -14.25
CA PRO A 84 1.50 0.40 -15.60
C PRO A 84 0.27 0.26 -16.49
N ARG A 85 -0.43 -0.87 -16.38
CA ARG A 85 -1.68 -1.11 -17.12
C ARG A 85 -2.76 -0.11 -16.70
N GLN A 86 -3.00 0.02 -15.39
CA GLN A 86 -4.00 0.94 -14.85
C GLN A 86 -3.68 2.40 -15.18
N THR A 87 -2.41 2.80 -15.14
CA THR A 87 -1.96 4.15 -15.55
C THR A 87 -2.34 4.41 -17.01
N SER A 88 -2.01 3.49 -17.92
CA SER A 88 -2.34 3.61 -19.35
C SER A 88 -3.85 3.64 -19.60
N GLU A 89 -4.62 2.82 -18.89
CA GLU A 89 -6.08 2.79 -18.98
C GLU A 89 -6.69 4.13 -18.55
N ASN A 90 -6.26 4.67 -17.39
CA ASN A 90 -6.71 5.97 -16.90
C ASN A 90 -6.39 7.12 -17.87
N GLN A 91 -5.18 7.13 -18.43
CA GLN A 91 -4.77 8.14 -19.41
C GLN A 91 -5.60 8.06 -20.70
N ARG A 92 -5.82 6.86 -21.24
CA ARG A 92 -6.66 6.65 -22.42
C ARG A 92 -8.10 7.09 -22.19
N GLU A 93 -8.63 6.76 -21.01
CA GLU A 93 -9.99 7.13 -20.65
C GLU A 93 -10.13 8.65 -20.48
N LEU A 94 -9.14 9.31 -19.87
CA LEU A 94 -9.10 10.76 -19.77
C LEU A 94 -9.13 11.43 -21.16
N VAL A 95 -8.32 10.94 -22.12
CA VAL A 95 -8.33 11.45 -23.50
C VAL A 95 -9.69 11.24 -24.13
N LYS A 96 -10.26 10.03 -24.07
CA LYS A 96 -11.61 9.75 -24.61
C LYS A 96 -12.67 10.66 -23.98
N LEU A 97 -12.57 10.89 -22.69
CA LEU A 97 -13.51 11.75 -21.97
C LEU A 97 -13.41 13.18 -22.47
N LYS A 98 -12.21 13.74 -22.59
CA LYS A 98 -11.97 15.10 -23.10
C LYS A 98 -12.44 15.28 -24.54
N ASP A 99 -12.26 14.28 -25.39
CA ASP A 99 -12.69 14.33 -26.81
C ASP A 99 -14.20 14.09 -26.96
N SER A 100 -14.86 13.53 -25.98
CA SER A 100 -16.29 13.23 -26.04
C SER A 100 -17.13 14.50 -25.94
N LYS A 101 -18.00 14.71 -26.94
CA LYS A 101 -19.03 15.74 -26.92
C LYS A 101 -20.29 15.15 -26.30
N THR A 102 -20.71 15.69 -25.17
CA THR A 102 -21.95 15.29 -24.51
C THR A 102 -23.08 16.22 -24.95
N LEU A 103 -24.24 15.66 -25.32
CA LEU A 103 -25.43 16.44 -25.60
C LEU A 103 -25.85 17.22 -24.34
N PRO A 104 -26.41 18.43 -24.49
CA PRO A 104 -26.95 19.18 -23.36
C PRO A 104 -27.96 18.35 -22.54
N VAL A 105 -27.96 18.52 -21.24
CA VAL A 105 -28.84 17.80 -20.29
C VAL A 105 -30.32 17.93 -20.69
N ALA A 106 -30.75 19.12 -21.11
CA ALA A 106 -32.12 19.37 -21.57
C ALA A 106 -32.53 18.50 -22.78
N GLN A 107 -31.56 18.19 -23.66
CA GLN A 107 -31.81 17.31 -24.80
C GLN A 107 -31.78 15.82 -24.41
N ARG A 108 -30.80 15.44 -23.58
CA ARG A 108 -30.66 14.04 -23.13
C ARG A 108 -31.85 13.55 -22.34
N TYR A 109 -32.45 14.41 -21.54
CA TYR A 109 -33.51 14.05 -20.59
C TYR A 109 -34.82 14.77 -20.90
N ALA A 110 -35.04 15.22 -22.15
CA ALA A 110 -36.23 15.95 -22.57
C ALA A 110 -37.53 15.22 -22.23
N ALA A 111 -37.55 13.88 -22.40
CA ALA A 111 -38.71 13.03 -22.17
C ALA A 111 -39.01 12.73 -20.70
N MET A 112 -38.09 13.01 -19.78
CA MET A 112 -38.25 12.72 -18.35
C MET A 112 -39.20 13.74 -17.69
N ASN A 113 -40.06 13.25 -16.80
CA ASN A 113 -40.87 14.12 -15.94
C ASN A 113 -40.06 14.56 -14.69
N VAL A 114 -40.60 15.52 -13.91
CA VAL A 114 -39.93 16.08 -12.74
C VAL A 114 -39.53 15.02 -11.73
N PRO A 115 -40.37 14.07 -11.27
CA PRO A 115 -39.94 13.02 -10.35
C PRO A 115 -38.80 12.15 -10.85
N GLN A 116 -38.77 11.83 -12.15
CA GLN A 116 -37.67 11.05 -12.75
C GLN A 116 -36.36 11.83 -12.76
N LEU A 117 -36.41 13.14 -13.03
CA LEU A 117 -35.23 14.02 -12.99
C LEU A 117 -34.69 14.19 -11.56
N GLU A 118 -35.59 14.28 -10.57
CA GLU A 118 -35.22 14.35 -9.15
C GLU A 118 -34.51 13.07 -8.68
N GLN A 119 -35.02 11.91 -9.10
CA GLN A 119 -34.35 10.63 -8.84
C GLN A 119 -32.96 10.61 -9.48
N LEU A 120 -32.85 11.00 -10.75
CA LEU A 120 -31.56 11.07 -11.46
C LEU A 120 -30.60 12.03 -10.76
N LEU A 121 -31.08 13.20 -10.31
CA LEU A 121 -30.28 14.15 -9.55
C LEU A 121 -29.74 13.53 -8.25
N SER A 122 -30.56 12.78 -7.53
CA SER A 122 -30.14 12.05 -6.31
C SER A 122 -29.06 11.02 -6.61
N GLU A 123 -29.21 10.25 -7.70
CA GLU A 123 -28.20 9.29 -8.15
C GLU A 123 -26.87 9.97 -8.50
N ARG A 124 -26.92 11.11 -9.22
CA ARG A 124 -25.72 11.89 -9.57
C ARG A 124 -25.03 12.49 -8.33
N THR A 125 -25.80 12.94 -7.36
CA THR A 125 -25.25 13.44 -6.08
C THR A 125 -24.55 12.32 -5.30
N THR A 126 -25.11 11.11 -5.30
CA THR A 126 -24.44 9.94 -4.70
C THR A 126 -23.12 9.63 -5.42
N GLN A 127 -23.13 9.62 -6.75
CA GLN A 127 -21.90 9.41 -7.56
C GLN A 127 -20.84 10.49 -7.30
N GLN A 128 -21.25 11.74 -7.04
CA GLN A 128 -20.32 12.82 -6.67
C GLN A 128 -19.59 12.49 -5.36
N GLY A 129 -20.30 11.97 -4.36
CA GLY A 129 -19.70 11.52 -3.10
C GLY A 129 -18.68 10.40 -3.30
N GLU A 130 -18.98 9.42 -4.16
CA GLU A 130 -18.06 8.34 -4.50
C GLU A 130 -16.81 8.84 -5.23
N LEU A 131 -16.97 9.79 -6.16
CA LEU A 131 -15.84 10.42 -6.84
C LEU A 131 -14.95 11.22 -5.88
N GLN A 132 -15.52 11.94 -4.93
CA GLN A 132 -14.75 12.66 -3.91
C GLN A 132 -13.92 11.71 -3.04
N LYS A 133 -14.49 10.56 -2.66
CA LYS A 133 -13.75 9.52 -1.94
C LYS A 133 -12.59 8.98 -2.80
N ALA A 134 -12.85 8.65 -4.07
CA ALA A 134 -11.83 8.16 -4.98
C ALA A 134 -10.72 9.18 -5.24
N LEU A 135 -11.04 10.48 -5.30
CA LEU A 135 -10.07 11.57 -5.39
C LEU A 135 -9.18 11.65 -4.14
N SER A 136 -9.77 11.50 -2.95
CA SER A 136 -9.01 11.47 -1.70
C SER A 136 -8.02 10.30 -1.66
N GLU A 137 -8.43 9.12 -2.15
CA GLU A 137 -7.54 7.95 -2.27
C GLU A 137 -6.40 8.19 -3.28
N ALA A 138 -6.68 8.79 -4.44
CA ALA A 138 -5.67 9.14 -5.44
C ALA A 138 -4.67 10.17 -4.90
N ASN A 139 -5.14 11.20 -4.20
CA ASN A 139 -4.31 12.20 -3.53
C ASN A 139 -3.43 11.56 -2.44
N SER A 140 -3.99 10.65 -1.65
CA SER A 140 -3.24 9.92 -0.63
C SER A 140 -2.11 9.10 -1.25
N LEU A 141 -2.32 8.50 -2.41
CA LEU A 141 -1.29 7.76 -3.13
C LEU A 141 -0.15 8.68 -3.59
N ILE A 142 -0.48 9.87 -4.11
CA ILE A 142 0.50 10.89 -4.52
C ILE A 142 1.31 11.39 -3.32
N ILE A 143 0.65 11.81 -2.23
CA ILE A 143 1.30 12.31 -1.02
C ILE A 143 2.21 11.23 -0.41
N ASN A 144 1.72 9.99 -0.31
CA ASN A 144 2.50 8.88 0.18
C ASN A 144 3.74 8.61 -0.68
N SER A 145 3.64 8.77 -2.01
CA SER A 145 4.80 8.60 -2.90
C SER A 145 5.87 9.68 -2.69
N GLN A 146 5.49 10.87 -2.26
CA GLN A 146 6.42 11.97 -1.97
C GLN A 146 7.14 11.78 -0.63
N THR A 147 6.45 11.28 0.40
CA THR A 147 6.98 11.16 1.78
C THR A 147 7.61 9.79 2.08
N ARG A 148 7.23 8.76 1.32
CA ARG A 148 7.69 7.38 1.52
C ARG A 148 9.19 7.19 1.38
N PRO A 149 9.90 7.80 0.40
CA PRO A 149 11.33 7.54 0.20
C PRO A 149 12.18 7.85 1.42
N GLU A 150 11.99 9.01 2.03
CA GLU A 150 12.75 9.40 3.22
C GLU A 150 12.49 8.47 4.41
N ARG A 151 11.22 8.19 4.69
CA ARG A 151 10.82 7.29 5.77
C ARG A 151 11.33 5.86 5.54
N ALA A 152 11.18 5.34 4.33
CA ALA A 152 11.64 4.00 4.00
C ALA A 152 13.16 3.87 4.14
N GLN A 153 13.92 4.89 3.71
CA GLN A 153 15.38 4.90 3.84
C GLN A 153 15.82 4.93 5.31
N ALA A 154 15.16 5.74 6.15
CA ALA A 154 15.43 5.77 7.58
C ALA A 154 15.14 4.42 8.26
N GLU A 155 14.00 3.80 7.94
CA GLU A 155 13.65 2.49 8.49
C GLU A 155 14.58 1.37 8.02
N ILE A 156 15.04 1.39 6.76
CA ILE A 156 16.07 0.46 6.26
C ILE A 156 17.36 0.61 7.06
N SER A 157 17.83 1.84 7.25
CA SER A 157 19.08 2.11 7.99
C SER A 157 18.97 1.64 9.44
N ASN A 158 17.88 1.94 10.12
CA ASN A 158 17.63 1.50 11.49
C ASN A 158 17.56 -0.03 11.59
N SER A 159 16.84 -0.67 10.66
CA SER A 159 16.74 -2.13 10.59
C SER A 159 18.09 -2.80 10.36
N GLN A 160 18.93 -2.24 9.49
CA GLN A 160 20.27 -2.75 9.22
C GLN A 160 21.19 -2.63 10.46
N ALA A 161 21.18 -1.48 11.15
CA ALA A 161 21.93 -1.28 12.37
C ALA A 161 21.51 -2.28 13.46
N ARG A 162 20.20 -2.46 13.66
CA ARG A 162 19.69 -3.42 14.64
C ARG A 162 20.00 -4.87 14.25
N THR A 163 19.88 -5.22 12.97
CA THR A 163 20.28 -6.53 12.43
C THR A 163 21.73 -6.85 12.74
N GLN A 164 22.64 -5.87 12.57
CA GLN A 164 24.04 -6.05 12.89
C GLN A 164 24.27 -6.29 14.39
N GLN A 165 23.59 -5.55 15.27
CA GLN A 165 23.65 -5.77 16.71
C GLN A 165 23.19 -7.19 17.09
N ILE A 166 22.03 -7.62 16.58
CA ILE A 166 21.48 -8.95 16.82
C ILE A 166 22.46 -10.03 16.37
N ASN A 167 23.02 -9.91 15.16
CA ASN A 167 23.99 -10.88 14.65
C ASN A 167 25.23 -10.98 15.53
N ASN A 168 25.71 -9.85 16.06
CA ASN A 168 26.83 -9.83 16.99
C ASN A 168 26.47 -10.53 18.32
N SER A 169 25.27 -10.28 18.87
CA SER A 169 24.80 -10.93 20.08
C SER A 169 24.63 -12.44 19.90
N LEU A 170 24.03 -12.86 18.79
CA LEU A 170 23.86 -14.29 18.47
C LEU A 170 25.20 -14.99 18.25
N LYS A 171 26.15 -14.34 17.56
CA LYS A 171 27.49 -14.88 17.30
C LYS A 171 28.32 -14.99 18.59
N SER A 172 28.27 -13.97 19.46
CA SER A 172 28.99 -13.99 20.74
C SER A 172 28.33 -14.88 21.79
N GLY A 173 27.05 -15.21 21.61
CA GLY A 173 26.22 -15.90 22.60
C GLY A 173 25.90 -15.04 23.83
N LYS A 174 26.09 -13.72 23.72
CA LYS A 174 25.87 -12.77 24.83
C LYS A 174 25.12 -11.55 24.33
N ASP A 175 24.23 -11.02 25.16
CA ASP A 175 23.64 -9.70 24.99
C ASP A 175 23.91 -8.87 26.24
N ASN A 176 24.41 -7.64 26.06
CA ASN A 176 24.83 -6.74 27.16
C ASN A 176 25.70 -7.45 28.23
N GLY A 177 26.64 -8.32 27.78
CA GLY A 177 27.56 -9.05 28.64
C GLY A 177 26.98 -10.30 29.30
N LYS A 178 25.67 -10.55 29.22
CA LYS A 178 25.00 -11.72 29.79
C LYS A 178 24.85 -12.83 28.74
N ALA A 179 25.04 -14.07 29.13
CA ALA A 179 24.85 -15.23 28.26
C ALA A 179 23.37 -15.34 27.82
N LEU A 180 23.15 -15.57 26.53
CA LEU A 180 21.83 -15.78 25.97
C LEU A 180 21.33 -17.20 26.28
N ASN A 181 20.15 -17.32 26.86
CA ASN A 181 19.44 -18.58 26.94
C ASN A 181 18.71 -18.93 25.63
N ALA A 182 18.09 -20.09 25.54
CA ALA A 182 17.41 -20.56 24.33
C ALA A 182 16.24 -19.65 23.92
N ASP A 183 15.41 -19.21 24.88
CA ASP A 183 14.25 -18.36 24.61
C ASP A 183 14.68 -16.97 24.12
N GLN A 184 15.74 -16.39 24.68
CA GLN A 184 16.32 -15.12 24.20
C GLN A 184 16.94 -15.24 22.81
N ARG A 185 17.58 -16.36 22.48
CA ARG A 185 18.07 -16.62 21.10
C ARG A 185 16.90 -16.72 20.13
N ASN A 186 15.81 -17.39 20.50
CA ASN A 186 14.59 -17.48 19.69
C ASN A 186 13.97 -16.11 19.47
N GLN A 187 13.93 -15.27 20.50
CA GLN A 187 13.46 -13.88 20.38
C GLN A 187 14.29 -13.08 19.38
N LEU A 188 15.62 -13.12 19.50
CA LEU A 188 16.52 -12.41 18.58
C LEU A 188 16.38 -12.93 17.13
N ASN A 189 16.21 -14.23 16.93
CA ASN A 189 15.97 -14.80 15.60
C ASN A 189 14.61 -14.35 15.02
N ALA A 190 13.57 -14.26 15.84
CA ALA A 190 12.27 -13.75 15.41
C ALA A 190 12.34 -12.25 15.09
N GLU A 191 13.03 -11.45 15.90
CA GLU A 191 13.29 -10.03 15.64
C GLU A 191 14.06 -9.85 14.32
N LEU A 192 15.14 -10.62 14.11
CA LEU A 192 15.92 -10.60 12.87
C LEU A 192 15.07 -10.92 11.64
N ALA A 193 14.20 -11.93 11.72
CA ALA A 193 13.29 -12.29 10.64
C ALA A 193 12.29 -11.17 10.34
N SER A 194 11.75 -10.52 11.36
CA SER A 194 10.86 -9.35 11.22
C SER A 194 11.56 -8.17 10.56
N LEU A 195 12.78 -7.83 11.00
CA LEU A 195 13.58 -6.74 10.43
C LEU A 195 13.96 -6.99 8.96
N ASN A 196 14.24 -8.23 8.61
CA ASN A 196 14.51 -8.62 7.22
C ASN A 196 13.27 -8.46 6.34
N ALA A 197 12.10 -8.90 6.82
CA ALA A 197 10.84 -8.72 6.10
C ALA A 197 10.48 -7.24 5.94
N LEU A 198 10.66 -6.42 6.99
CA LEU A 198 10.48 -4.96 6.91
C LEU A 198 11.43 -4.34 5.88
N THR A 199 12.70 -4.71 5.89
CA THR A 199 13.70 -4.19 4.95
C THR A 199 13.32 -4.53 3.50
N LEU A 200 12.85 -5.75 3.23
CA LEU A 200 12.38 -6.16 1.91
C LEU A 200 11.16 -5.33 1.46
N LEU A 201 10.18 -5.15 2.35
CA LEU A 201 9.02 -4.31 2.08
C LEU A 201 9.43 -2.87 1.73
N ARG A 202 10.29 -2.24 2.54
CA ARG A 202 10.74 -0.86 2.33
C ARG A 202 11.56 -0.70 1.04
N ARG A 203 12.40 -1.66 0.71
CA ARG A 203 13.13 -1.68 -0.58
C ARG A 203 12.16 -1.78 -1.77
N GLN A 204 11.15 -2.61 -1.66
CA GLN A 204 10.14 -2.73 -2.72
C GLN A 204 9.30 -1.45 -2.85
N GLU A 205 8.95 -0.79 -1.75
CA GLU A 205 8.30 0.52 -1.75
C GLU A 205 9.14 1.58 -2.46
N LEU A 206 10.45 1.62 -2.21
CA LEU A 206 11.37 2.54 -2.90
C LEU A 206 11.45 2.23 -4.40
N ALA A 207 11.64 0.96 -4.76
CA ALA A 207 11.78 0.54 -6.15
C ALA A 207 10.51 0.81 -6.97
N GLY A 208 9.34 0.67 -6.37
CA GLY A 208 8.05 0.87 -7.02
C GLY A 208 7.46 2.28 -6.88
N ASN A 209 8.16 3.19 -6.20
CA ASN A 209 7.57 4.48 -5.81
C ASN A 209 7.11 5.34 -7.00
N SER A 210 7.91 5.40 -8.08
CA SER A 210 7.55 6.15 -9.29
C SER A 210 6.31 5.58 -9.99
N LEU A 211 6.19 4.25 -10.08
CA LEU A 211 5.02 3.60 -10.68
C LEU A 211 3.74 3.93 -9.92
N LEU A 212 3.81 3.98 -8.58
CA LEU A 212 2.66 4.37 -7.75
C LEU A 212 2.33 5.85 -7.86
N GLN A 213 3.33 6.70 -8.01
CA GLN A 213 3.14 8.13 -8.27
C GLN A 213 2.44 8.37 -9.61
N ASP A 214 2.92 7.72 -10.67
CA ASP A 214 2.33 7.82 -12.01
C ASP A 214 0.88 7.32 -12.02
N LEU A 215 0.61 6.19 -11.35
CA LEU A 215 -0.74 5.68 -11.19
C LEU A 215 -1.64 6.67 -10.42
N GLY A 216 -1.14 7.22 -9.31
CA GLY A 216 -1.85 8.21 -8.51
C GLY A 216 -2.21 9.44 -9.34
N SER A 217 -1.25 9.99 -10.08
CA SER A 217 -1.43 11.16 -10.93
C SER A 217 -2.43 10.90 -12.07
N ALA A 218 -2.27 9.79 -12.80
CA ALA A 218 -3.17 9.45 -13.90
C ALA A 218 -4.62 9.22 -13.42
N ARG A 219 -4.78 8.56 -12.26
CA ARG A 219 -6.09 8.36 -11.63
C ARG A 219 -6.70 9.66 -11.16
N HIS A 220 -5.91 10.52 -10.53
CA HIS A 220 -6.34 11.84 -10.06
C HIS A 220 -6.84 12.71 -11.22
N ASP A 221 -6.09 12.80 -12.31
CA ASP A 221 -6.45 13.63 -13.46
C ASP A 221 -7.75 13.16 -14.11
N LEU A 222 -7.94 11.85 -14.27
CA LEU A 222 -9.19 11.27 -14.76
C LEU A 222 -10.37 11.59 -13.85
N LEU A 223 -10.18 11.46 -12.53
CA LEU A 223 -11.23 11.71 -11.55
C LEU A 223 -11.61 13.19 -11.46
N ILE A 224 -10.67 14.11 -11.61
CA ILE A 224 -10.94 15.56 -11.71
C ILE A 224 -11.84 15.85 -12.90
N GLU A 225 -11.52 15.33 -14.09
CA GLU A 225 -12.35 15.54 -15.28
C GLU A 225 -13.75 14.95 -15.13
N ARG A 226 -13.86 13.75 -14.53
CA ARG A 226 -15.15 13.12 -14.23
C ARG A 226 -15.97 13.94 -13.24
N ALA A 227 -15.32 14.44 -12.18
CA ALA A 227 -15.99 15.25 -11.16
C ALA A 227 -16.51 16.57 -11.73
N ALA A 228 -15.71 17.26 -12.56
CA ALA A 228 -16.12 18.51 -13.19
C ALA A 228 -17.34 18.30 -14.12
N ARG A 229 -17.35 17.24 -14.92
CA ARG A 229 -18.49 16.91 -15.80
C ARG A 229 -19.75 16.52 -15.01
N LEU A 230 -19.58 15.77 -13.96
CA LEU A 230 -20.69 15.37 -13.09
C LEU A 230 -21.29 16.57 -12.36
N GLU A 231 -20.46 17.48 -11.88
CA GLU A 231 -20.90 18.73 -11.25
C GLU A 231 -21.70 19.58 -12.23
N GLN A 232 -21.21 19.76 -13.47
CA GLN A 232 -21.94 20.45 -14.50
C GLN A 232 -23.30 19.78 -14.81
N GLU A 233 -23.33 18.43 -14.93
CA GLU A 233 -24.57 17.69 -15.14
C GLU A 233 -25.57 17.87 -13.99
N ILE A 234 -25.10 17.91 -12.74
CA ILE A 234 -25.95 18.17 -11.56
C ILE A 234 -26.55 19.57 -11.64
N GLN A 235 -25.77 20.60 -11.95
CA GLN A 235 -26.25 21.98 -12.09
C GLN A 235 -27.27 22.10 -13.23
N ASP A 236 -26.99 21.49 -14.39
CA ASP A 236 -27.90 21.50 -15.53
C ASP A 236 -29.20 20.74 -15.23
N LEU A 237 -29.16 19.62 -14.48
CA LEU A 237 -30.34 18.89 -14.03
C LEU A 237 -31.20 19.75 -13.09
N GLN A 238 -30.59 20.45 -12.14
CA GLN A 238 -31.29 21.36 -11.25
C GLN A 238 -32.03 22.46 -12.01
N THR A 239 -31.36 23.03 -13.01
CA THR A 239 -31.96 24.03 -13.91
C THR A 239 -33.14 23.43 -14.67
N LEU A 240 -32.98 22.27 -15.30
CA LEU A 240 -34.05 21.60 -16.06
C LEU A 240 -35.25 21.25 -15.19
N ILE A 241 -35.03 20.80 -13.94
CA ILE A 241 -36.10 20.54 -13.00
C ILE A 241 -36.91 21.81 -12.69
N ASN A 242 -36.20 22.92 -12.41
CA ASN A 242 -36.85 24.21 -12.12
C ASN A 242 -37.67 24.73 -13.30
N ASP A 243 -37.11 24.65 -14.53
CA ASP A 243 -37.80 25.08 -15.75
C ASP A 243 -39.10 24.27 -15.98
N LYS A 244 -39.03 22.94 -15.82
CA LYS A 244 -40.21 22.07 -15.95
C LYS A 244 -41.27 22.33 -14.87
N ARG A 245 -40.87 22.60 -13.64
CA ARG A 245 -41.78 22.97 -12.55
C ARG A 245 -42.47 24.31 -12.84
N LEU A 246 -41.71 25.28 -13.36
CA LEU A 246 -42.28 26.58 -13.73
C LEU A 246 -43.31 26.43 -14.86
N ALA A 247 -42.99 25.66 -15.91
CA ALA A 247 -43.92 25.39 -17.00
C ALA A 247 -45.23 24.72 -16.51
N GLN A 248 -45.12 23.71 -15.63
CA GLN A 248 -46.29 23.04 -15.04
C GLN A 248 -47.16 24.00 -14.23
N SER A 249 -46.54 24.92 -13.46
CA SER A 249 -47.28 25.91 -12.68
C SER A 249 -48.00 26.93 -13.56
N GLN A 250 -47.39 27.34 -14.68
CA GLN A 250 -48.02 28.26 -15.65
C GLN A 250 -49.20 27.60 -16.37
N GLU A 251 -49.08 26.35 -16.76
CA GLU A 251 -50.18 25.59 -17.35
C GLU A 251 -51.36 25.46 -16.39
N ALA A 252 -51.09 25.20 -15.10
CA ALA A 252 -52.17 25.09 -14.07
C ALA A 252 -52.91 26.41 -13.78
N VAL A 253 -52.27 27.57 -14.02
CA VAL A 253 -52.89 28.90 -13.84
C VAL A 253 -53.74 29.31 -15.07
N THR A 254 -53.46 28.73 -16.24
CA THR A 254 -54.13 29.07 -17.51
C THR A 254 -55.35 28.15 -17.80
N GLN A 255 -55.57 27.13 -17.01
CA GLN A 255 -56.77 26.25 -17.01
C GLN A 255 -57.82 26.74 -16.01
#